data_18a48a57fb044948dd2e5e38bf27c30b
#
_entry.id   18a48a57fb044948dd2e5e38bf27c30b
#
_cell.length_a   1.000
_cell.length_b   1.000
_cell.length_c   1.000
_cell.angle_alpha   90.00
_cell.angle_beta   90.00
_cell.angle_gamma   90.00
#
_symmetry.space_group_name_H-M   'P 1'
#
loop_
_entity.id
_entity.type
_entity.pdbx_description
1 polymer ?
#
loop_
_entity_poly.entity_id
_entity_poly.type
_entity_poly.pdbx_seq_one_letter_code
_entity_poly.pdbx_strand_id
1 'polypeptide(L)'
;MLNPLSFSHGQTQSKLWLCEQLEPYLPNKAVVAVLGCWHNLQGFLLVSRDKNRYQSVLGLDVDPNAIYGANQLCEGFMIGDDSRIRNEVQDVNDYNFQGFHAVINCSVEHMSNEWFLDINPNVIVCIQTSNVTESKEPWFITNPTTSFQEFRDKFPMSETMFEGVRSFDYGHFSYERYMIIGRK
;
A
#
# COMPACT_ATOMS: atom_id res chain seq x y z
N MET A 1 5.22 18.70 -5.40
CA MET A 1 4.01 18.88 -6.26
C MET A 1 3.40 17.51 -6.50
N LEU A 2 2.06 17.38 -6.44
CA LEU A 2 1.37 16.14 -6.75
C LEU A 2 1.65 15.68 -8.18
N ASN A 3 2.03 14.41 -8.35
CA ASN A 3 2.25 13.82 -9.66
C ASN A 3 0.92 13.23 -10.18
N PRO A 4 0.40 13.66 -11.35
CA PRO A 4 -0.86 13.15 -11.90
C PRO A 4 -0.88 11.63 -12.12
N LEU A 5 0.29 10.99 -12.33
CA LEU A 5 0.38 9.54 -12.52
C LEU A 5 -0.06 8.74 -11.28
N SER A 6 0.01 9.35 -10.07
CA SER A 6 -0.51 8.71 -8.86
C SER A 6 -2.03 8.49 -8.90
N PHE A 7 -2.74 9.19 -9.77
CA PHE A 7 -4.19 9.09 -9.99
C PHE A 7 -4.55 8.39 -11.30
N SER A 8 -3.60 7.72 -11.95
CA SER A 8 -3.90 6.95 -13.16
C SER A 8 -5.00 5.91 -12.90
N HIS A 9 -5.70 5.50 -13.95
CA HIS A 9 -6.79 4.53 -13.84
C HIS A 9 -6.34 3.26 -13.09
N GLY A 10 -5.19 2.69 -13.46
CA GLY A 10 -4.65 1.49 -12.81
C GLY A 10 -4.32 1.71 -11.34
N GLN A 11 -3.69 2.84 -10.98
CA GLN A 11 -3.40 3.18 -9.59
C GLN A 11 -4.68 3.33 -8.76
N THR A 12 -5.64 4.07 -9.26
CA THR A 12 -6.90 4.32 -8.54
C THR A 12 -7.71 3.03 -8.39
N GLN A 13 -7.91 2.27 -9.47
CA GLN A 13 -8.72 1.06 -9.45
C GLN A 13 -8.09 -0.06 -8.61
N SER A 14 -6.76 -0.21 -8.65
CA SER A 14 -6.09 -1.22 -7.82
C SER A 14 -6.20 -0.90 -6.33
N LYS A 15 -6.09 0.39 -5.96
CA LYS A 15 -6.21 0.82 -4.56
C LYS A 15 -7.65 0.76 -4.03
N LEU A 16 -8.65 1.05 -4.86
CA LEU A 16 -10.05 0.84 -4.51
C LEU A 16 -10.36 -0.65 -4.30
N TRP A 17 -9.86 -1.50 -5.20
CA TRP A 17 -9.98 -2.95 -5.04
C TRP A 17 -9.35 -3.44 -3.72
N LEU A 18 -8.17 -2.90 -3.36
CA LEU A 18 -7.54 -3.21 -2.08
C LEU A 18 -8.43 -2.80 -0.90
N CYS A 19 -8.99 -1.59 -0.91
CA CYS A 19 -9.91 -1.15 0.15
C CYS A 19 -11.07 -2.14 0.31
N GLU A 20 -11.73 -2.53 -0.79
CA GLU A 20 -12.87 -3.43 -0.80
C GLU A 20 -12.54 -4.80 -0.19
N GLN A 21 -11.35 -5.33 -0.50
CA GLN A 21 -10.95 -6.65 -0.01
C GLN A 21 -10.40 -6.62 1.42
N LEU A 22 -9.75 -5.53 1.84
CA LEU A 22 -9.14 -5.42 3.16
C LEU A 22 -10.14 -5.04 4.26
N GLU A 23 -11.05 -4.12 3.96
CA GLU A 23 -11.99 -3.58 4.96
C GLU A 23 -12.75 -4.63 5.79
N PRO A 24 -13.22 -5.78 5.24
CA PRO A 24 -13.92 -6.80 6.03
C PRO A 24 -13.11 -7.40 7.18
N TYR A 25 -11.79 -7.36 7.10
CA TYR A 25 -10.88 -7.96 8.08
C TYR A 25 -10.40 -6.97 9.15
N LEU A 26 -10.61 -5.67 8.94
CA LEU A 26 -10.16 -4.64 9.86
C LEU A 26 -11.15 -4.44 11.02
N PRO A 27 -10.64 -4.27 12.26
CA PRO A 27 -11.49 -3.87 13.38
C PRO A 27 -11.99 -2.42 13.20
N ASN A 28 -13.02 -2.06 13.97
CA ASN A 28 -13.37 -0.66 14.13
C ASN A 28 -12.21 0.09 14.82
N LYS A 29 -11.98 1.34 14.40
CA LYS A 29 -10.83 2.15 14.88
C LYS A 29 -9.49 1.50 14.56
N ALA A 30 -9.37 0.95 13.35
CA ALA A 30 -8.13 0.36 12.88
C ALA A 30 -6.98 1.38 12.84
N VAL A 31 -5.78 0.91 13.18
CA VAL A 31 -4.51 1.61 12.98
C VAL A 31 -3.79 0.92 11.84
N VAL A 32 -3.48 1.65 10.78
CA VAL A 32 -2.96 1.09 9.52
C VAL A 32 -1.71 1.83 9.09
N ALA A 33 -0.68 1.08 8.62
CA ALA A 33 0.48 1.65 7.95
C ALA A 33 0.41 1.40 6.43
N VAL A 34 0.83 2.39 5.63
CA VAL A 34 0.98 2.31 4.17
C VAL A 34 2.44 2.54 3.83
N LEU A 35 3.11 1.51 3.34
CA LEU A 35 4.54 1.48 3.06
C LEU A 35 4.83 1.87 1.61
N GLY A 36 5.92 2.63 1.38
CA GLY A 36 6.24 3.19 0.07
C GLY A 36 5.03 3.97 -0.44
N CYS A 37 4.47 4.82 0.41
CA CYS A 37 3.13 5.38 0.21
C CYS A 37 3.05 6.38 -0.95
N TRP A 38 4.20 6.85 -1.47
CA TRP A 38 4.28 7.92 -2.46
C TRP A 38 3.43 9.11 -2.02
N HIS A 39 2.37 9.48 -2.77
CA HIS A 39 1.44 10.55 -2.38
C HIS A 39 0.30 10.07 -1.45
N ASN A 40 0.43 8.89 -0.88
CA ASN A 40 -0.52 8.25 0.03
C ASN A 40 -1.99 8.25 -0.48
N LEU A 41 -2.18 7.99 -1.78
CA LEU A 41 -3.52 7.80 -2.34
C LEU A 41 -4.26 6.65 -1.65
N GLN A 42 -3.54 5.60 -1.23
CA GLN A 42 -4.15 4.47 -0.50
C GLN A 42 -4.75 4.94 0.83
N GLY A 43 -3.99 5.67 1.64
CA GLY A 43 -4.47 6.21 2.93
C GLY A 43 -5.63 7.19 2.75
N PHE A 44 -5.53 8.07 1.73
CA PHE A 44 -6.61 8.98 1.36
C PHE A 44 -7.91 8.22 1.03
N LEU A 45 -7.85 7.17 0.20
CA LEU A 45 -9.03 6.39 -0.18
C LEU A 45 -9.64 5.65 1.01
N LEU A 46 -8.83 5.03 1.89
CA LEU A 46 -9.32 4.36 3.09
C LEU A 46 -10.15 5.31 3.95
N VAL A 47 -9.60 6.47 4.31
CA VAL A 47 -10.26 7.42 5.20
C VAL A 47 -11.44 8.13 4.52
N SER A 48 -11.35 8.42 3.22
CA SER A 48 -12.45 9.02 2.45
C SER A 48 -13.69 8.13 2.36
N ARG A 49 -13.50 6.80 2.32
CA ARG A 49 -14.61 5.82 2.26
C ARG A 49 -15.35 5.70 3.60
N ASP A 50 -14.62 5.62 4.70
CA ASP A 50 -15.19 5.59 6.06
C ASP A 50 -14.17 6.10 7.10
N LYS A 51 -14.18 7.39 7.38
CA LYS A 51 -13.28 7.99 8.36
C LYS A 51 -13.44 7.44 9.79
N ASN A 52 -14.60 6.94 10.13
CA ASN A 52 -14.89 6.45 11.47
C ASN A 52 -14.29 5.05 11.72
N ARG A 53 -14.02 4.32 10.65
CA ARG A 53 -13.40 3.00 10.69
C ARG A 53 -11.94 3.05 11.14
N TYR A 54 -11.25 4.16 10.87
CA TYR A 54 -9.83 4.31 11.14
C TYR A 54 -9.58 5.21 12.35
N GLN A 55 -8.76 4.74 13.28
CA GLN A 55 -8.18 5.57 14.33
C GLN A 55 -7.03 6.40 13.75
N SER A 56 -6.17 5.76 12.96
CA SER A 56 -5.01 6.39 12.34
C SER A 56 -4.56 5.62 11.11
N VAL A 57 -4.15 6.34 10.07
CA VAL A 57 -3.46 5.82 8.88
C VAL A 57 -2.13 6.54 8.75
N LEU A 58 -1.02 5.79 8.81
CA LEU A 58 0.34 6.29 8.69
C LEU A 58 0.89 5.96 7.30
N GLY A 59 1.25 6.97 6.52
CA GLY A 59 2.01 6.83 5.27
C GLY A 59 3.50 6.96 5.52
N LEU A 60 4.30 6.00 5.02
CA LEU A 60 5.75 5.99 5.11
C LEU A 60 6.37 5.95 3.72
N ASP A 61 7.34 6.83 3.47
CA ASP A 61 8.13 6.83 2.24
C ASP A 61 9.52 7.41 2.52
N VAL A 62 10.54 6.96 1.81
CA VAL A 62 11.92 7.49 1.94
C VAL A 62 12.11 8.81 1.20
N ASP A 63 11.25 9.12 0.19
CA ASP A 63 11.35 10.34 -0.59
C ASP A 63 10.58 11.49 0.08
N PRO A 64 11.28 12.55 0.55
CA PRO A 64 10.62 13.72 1.14
C PRO A 64 9.69 14.46 0.16
N ASN A 65 9.92 14.37 -1.17
CA ASN A 65 9.00 14.96 -2.15
C ASN A 65 7.71 14.15 -2.28
N ALA A 66 7.78 12.83 -2.13
CA ALA A 66 6.59 11.97 -2.06
C ALA A 66 5.75 12.35 -0.84
N ILE A 67 6.37 12.46 0.34
CA ILE A 67 5.69 12.86 1.58
C ILE A 67 5.12 14.28 1.50
N TYR A 68 5.84 15.23 0.88
CA TYR A 68 5.27 16.56 0.64
C TYR A 68 3.98 16.50 -0.18
N GLY A 69 3.95 15.71 -1.26
CA GLY A 69 2.75 15.48 -2.06
C GLY A 69 1.65 14.73 -1.30
N ALA A 70 2.02 13.76 -0.45
CA ALA A 70 1.08 13.05 0.42
C ALA A 70 0.39 14.00 1.40
N ASN A 71 1.13 14.92 2.00
CA ASN A 71 0.57 15.93 2.91
C ASN A 71 -0.38 16.87 2.19
N GLN A 72 -0.06 17.28 0.96
CA GLN A 72 -0.99 18.10 0.15
C GLN A 72 -2.30 17.33 -0.17
N LEU A 73 -2.21 16.06 -0.56
CA LEU A 73 -3.40 15.25 -0.88
C LEU A 73 -4.27 15.01 0.36
N CYS A 74 -3.63 14.73 1.49
CA CYS A 74 -4.31 14.30 2.71
C CYS A 74 -4.65 15.45 3.66
N GLU A 75 -4.38 16.72 3.30
CA GLU A 75 -4.49 17.88 4.19
C GLU A 75 -5.82 17.93 4.95
N GLY A 76 -6.94 17.66 4.28
CA GLY A 76 -8.27 17.64 4.90
C GLY A 76 -8.49 16.57 5.99
N PHE A 77 -7.59 15.57 6.09
CA PHE A 77 -7.62 14.51 7.10
C PHE A 77 -6.48 14.59 8.12
N MET A 78 -5.69 15.66 8.08
CA MET A 78 -4.50 15.87 8.92
C MET A 78 -4.67 16.97 9.95
N ILE A 79 -5.74 17.78 9.85
CA ILE A 79 -5.93 19.00 10.64
C ILE A 79 -6.96 18.76 11.75
N GLY A 80 -6.66 19.34 12.94
CA GLY A 80 -7.57 19.37 14.09
C GLY A 80 -7.64 18.06 14.88
N ASP A 81 -8.59 18.01 15.80
CA ASP A 81 -8.80 16.87 16.72
C ASP A 81 -9.30 15.60 16.00
N ASP A 82 -9.71 15.73 14.75
CA ASP A 82 -10.22 14.64 13.92
C ASP A 82 -9.19 14.12 12.89
N SER A 83 -7.92 14.46 13.10
CA SER A 83 -6.82 13.98 12.25
C SER A 83 -6.80 12.45 12.19
N ARG A 84 -6.78 11.91 10.97
CA ARG A 84 -6.77 10.45 10.72
C ARG A 84 -5.58 10.00 9.92
N ILE A 85 -4.91 10.91 9.20
CA ILE A 85 -3.77 10.58 8.34
C ILE A 85 -2.54 11.34 8.84
N ARG A 86 -1.41 10.64 8.87
CA ARG A 86 -0.09 11.19 9.09
C ARG A 86 0.87 10.60 8.06
N ASN A 87 1.78 11.40 7.54
CA ASN A 87 2.80 10.93 6.59
C ASN A 87 4.18 11.31 7.10
N GLU A 88 5.13 10.38 7.03
CA GLU A 88 6.49 10.53 7.56
C GLU A 88 7.54 10.09 6.54
N VAL A 89 8.65 10.83 6.49
CA VAL A 89 9.84 10.43 5.75
C VAL A 89 10.57 9.37 6.58
N GLN A 90 10.50 8.11 6.14
CA GLN A 90 11.05 6.99 6.92
C GLN A 90 11.37 5.81 6.00
N ASP A 91 12.50 5.14 6.24
CA ASP A 91 12.76 3.82 5.68
C ASP A 91 11.92 2.78 6.41
N VAL A 92 11.14 2.02 5.65
CA VAL A 92 10.23 1.00 6.19
C VAL A 92 10.96 -0.20 6.79
N ASN A 93 12.22 -0.44 6.38
CA ASN A 93 13.06 -1.50 6.96
C ASN A 93 13.55 -1.19 8.37
N ASP A 94 13.56 0.09 8.75
CA ASP A 94 13.95 0.56 10.10
C ASP A 94 12.73 0.88 10.98
N TYR A 95 11.51 0.53 10.55
CA TYR A 95 10.30 0.90 11.25
C TYR A 95 9.70 -0.25 12.07
N ASN A 96 9.28 0.06 13.31
CA ASN A 96 8.61 -0.89 14.17
C ASN A 96 7.08 -0.85 13.97
N PHE A 97 6.52 -1.93 13.45
CA PHE A 97 5.08 -2.06 13.18
C PHE A 97 4.26 -2.59 14.38
N GLN A 98 4.79 -2.53 15.59
CA GLN A 98 4.04 -2.91 16.80
C GLN A 98 2.85 -1.98 17.03
N GLY A 99 1.68 -2.55 17.31
CA GLY A 99 0.44 -1.79 17.55
C GLY A 99 -0.38 -1.46 16.31
N PHE A 100 0.10 -1.80 15.10
CA PHE A 100 -0.71 -1.72 13.90
C PHE A 100 -1.64 -2.94 13.79
N HIS A 101 -2.85 -2.70 13.27
CA HIS A 101 -3.80 -3.76 12.92
C HIS A 101 -3.55 -4.29 11.51
N ALA A 102 -3.10 -3.41 10.60
CA ALA A 102 -2.72 -3.80 9.25
C ALA A 102 -1.53 -2.97 8.72
N VAL A 103 -0.74 -3.62 7.86
CA VAL A 103 0.33 -3.03 7.07
C VAL A 103 0.01 -3.26 5.60
N ILE A 104 0.00 -2.20 4.81
CA ILE A 104 -0.29 -2.20 3.38
C ILE A 104 0.99 -1.85 2.62
N ASN A 105 1.37 -2.64 1.63
CA ASN A 105 2.44 -2.31 0.71
C ASN A 105 2.00 -2.55 -0.75
N CYS A 106 1.89 -1.46 -1.51
CA CYS A 106 1.56 -1.47 -2.94
C CYS A 106 2.76 -1.08 -3.82
N SER A 107 3.97 -1.12 -3.25
CA SER A 107 5.22 -0.66 -3.86
C SER A 107 6.35 -1.67 -3.70
N VAL A 108 6.01 -2.94 -3.45
CA VAL A 108 7.01 -4.00 -3.19
C VAL A 108 7.96 -4.22 -4.37
N GLU A 109 7.54 -3.89 -5.60
CA GLU A 109 8.38 -3.94 -6.78
C GLU A 109 9.54 -2.92 -6.77
N HIS A 110 9.49 -1.93 -5.85
CA HIS A 110 10.48 -0.83 -5.76
C HIS A 110 11.38 -0.92 -4.52
N MET A 111 11.26 -1.97 -3.69
CA MET A 111 12.00 -2.08 -2.44
C MET A 111 12.38 -3.53 -2.11
N SER A 112 13.27 -3.73 -1.12
CA SER A 112 13.57 -5.05 -0.57
C SER A 112 12.36 -5.62 0.21
N ASN A 113 12.42 -6.93 0.50
CA ASN A 113 11.38 -7.61 1.30
C ASN A 113 11.72 -7.67 2.80
N GLU A 114 12.76 -6.97 3.25
CA GLU A 114 13.24 -7.02 4.65
C GLU A 114 12.17 -6.56 5.63
N TRP A 115 11.43 -5.50 5.32
CA TRP A 115 10.30 -5.02 6.13
C TRP A 115 9.29 -6.12 6.46
N PHE A 116 9.09 -7.09 5.56
CA PHE A 116 8.14 -8.18 5.76
C PHE A 116 8.63 -9.15 6.85
N LEU A 117 9.94 -9.32 7.02
CA LEU A 117 10.51 -10.23 8.02
C LEU A 117 10.21 -9.78 9.44
N ASP A 118 10.09 -8.47 9.68
CA ASP A 118 9.90 -7.86 11.00
C ASP A 118 8.42 -7.64 11.37
N ILE A 119 7.48 -7.94 10.46
CA ILE A 119 6.05 -7.85 10.74
C ILE A 119 5.64 -8.88 11.81
N ASN A 120 4.94 -8.41 12.84
CA ASN A 120 4.36 -9.27 13.87
C ASN A 120 3.30 -10.21 13.25
N PRO A 121 3.30 -11.52 13.56
CA PRO A 121 2.34 -12.49 13.01
C PRO A 121 0.86 -12.17 13.21
N ASN A 122 0.52 -11.35 14.22
CA ASN A 122 -0.86 -10.93 14.46
C ASN A 122 -1.35 -9.76 13.61
N VAL A 123 -0.43 -9.10 12.90
CA VAL A 123 -0.75 -7.97 12.02
C VAL A 123 -1.24 -8.49 10.67
N ILE A 124 -2.34 -7.92 10.15
CA ILE A 124 -2.79 -8.20 8.80
C ILE A 124 -1.83 -7.54 7.82
N VAL A 125 -1.33 -8.30 6.86
CA VAL A 125 -0.49 -7.78 5.78
C VAL A 125 -1.29 -7.79 4.49
N CYS A 126 -1.33 -6.66 3.81
CA CYS A 126 -1.96 -6.53 2.50
C CYS A 126 -0.93 -6.05 1.49
N ILE A 127 -0.61 -6.88 0.51
CA ILE A 127 0.44 -6.63 -0.46
C ILE A 127 -0.14 -6.61 -1.86
N GLN A 128 0.27 -5.62 -2.66
CA GLN A 128 0.03 -5.61 -4.11
C GLN A 128 1.34 -5.46 -4.86
N THR A 129 1.44 -6.12 -6.01
CA THR A 129 2.48 -5.94 -7.03
C THR A 129 1.89 -6.08 -8.42
N SER A 130 2.70 -5.93 -9.46
CA SER A 130 2.31 -6.18 -10.85
C SER A 130 3.31 -7.11 -11.53
N ASN A 131 2.89 -7.69 -12.67
CA ASN A 131 3.77 -8.45 -13.54
C ASN A 131 4.62 -7.57 -14.49
N VAL A 132 4.62 -6.26 -14.28
CA VAL A 132 5.52 -5.34 -14.99
C VAL A 132 6.93 -5.52 -14.43
N THR A 133 7.87 -5.87 -15.30
CA THR A 133 9.25 -6.18 -14.89
C THR A 133 10.24 -5.07 -15.18
N GLU A 134 9.85 -4.11 -16.01
CA GLU A 134 10.71 -2.97 -16.40
C GLU A 134 9.93 -1.67 -16.32
N SER A 135 10.57 -0.65 -15.81
CA SER A 135 10.05 0.72 -15.78
C SER A 135 11.16 1.71 -16.08
N LYS A 136 10.79 2.86 -16.68
CA LYS A 136 11.72 3.98 -16.91
C LYS A 136 11.89 4.79 -15.62
N GLU A 137 13.07 5.41 -15.46
CA GLU A 137 13.30 6.39 -14.40
C GLU A 137 12.11 7.37 -14.24
N PRO A 138 11.79 7.77 -13.01
CA PRO A 138 12.43 7.48 -11.72
C PRO A 138 11.88 6.23 -11.01
N TRP A 139 11.07 5.41 -11.66
CA TRP A 139 10.32 4.32 -11.09
C TRP A 139 10.98 2.96 -11.33
N PHE A 140 12.27 2.82 -10.96
CA PHE A 140 12.96 1.54 -11.14
C PHE A 140 12.25 0.41 -10.41
N ILE A 141 12.02 -0.67 -11.14
CA ILE A 141 11.61 -1.95 -10.57
C ILE A 141 12.88 -2.69 -10.16
N THR A 142 13.09 -2.83 -8.85
CA THR A 142 14.26 -3.50 -8.29
C THR A 142 13.94 -4.91 -7.79
N ASN A 143 12.65 -5.22 -7.60
CA ASN A 143 12.15 -6.48 -7.10
C ASN A 143 10.98 -6.97 -8.00
N PRO A 144 11.24 -7.28 -9.29
CA PRO A 144 10.20 -7.65 -10.23
C PRO A 144 9.53 -8.97 -9.84
N THR A 145 8.26 -9.11 -10.22
CA THR A 145 7.47 -10.34 -10.02
C THR A 145 6.81 -10.71 -11.34
N THR A 146 7.09 -11.90 -11.86
CA THR A 146 6.66 -12.32 -13.19
C THR A 146 5.37 -13.15 -13.17
N SER A 147 5.01 -13.72 -12.02
CA SER A 147 3.83 -14.57 -11.89
C SER A 147 3.21 -14.46 -10.49
N PHE A 148 1.94 -14.82 -10.40
CA PHE A 148 1.24 -14.88 -9.11
C PHE A 148 1.86 -15.92 -8.16
N GLN A 149 2.38 -17.04 -8.68
CA GLN A 149 3.06 -18.03 -7.86
C GLN A 149 4.36 -17.48 -7.26
N GLU A 150 5.19 -16.81 -8.05
CA GLU A 150 6.39 -16.12 -7.56
C GLU A 150 6.06 -15.10 -6.47
N PHE A 151 4.97 -14.37 -6.64
CA PHE A 151 4.48 -13.41 -5.65
C PHE A 151 4.15 -14.08 -4.30
N ARG A 152 3.45 -15.21 -4.33
CA ARG A 152 3.15 -16.01 -3.14
C ARG A 152 4.41 -16.52 -2.46
N ASP A 153 5.37 -16.97 -3.23
CA ASP A 153 6.64 -17.51 -2.71
C ASP A 153 7.51 -16.42 -2.05
N LYS A 154 7.43 -15.18 -2.55
CA LYS A 154 8.11 -14.01 -1.95
C LYS A 154 7.50 -13.56 -0.63
N PHE A 155 6.20 -13.74 -0.45
CA PHE A 155 5.44 -13.29 0.72
C PHE A 155 4.59 -14.43 1.30
N PRO A 156 5.24 -15.44 1.91
CA PRO A 156 4.53 -16.58 2.47
C PRO A 156 3.67 -16.16 3.68
N MET A 157 2.39 -16.50 3.65
CA MET A 157 1.43 -16.23 4.72
C MET A 157 1.15 -17.52 5.49
N SER A 158 1.08 -17.43 6.83
CA SER A 158 0.59 -18.52 7.68
C SER A 158 -0.94 -18.67 7.57
N GLU A 159 -1.62 -17.57 7.31
CA GLU A 159 -3.06 -17.51 7.07
C GLU A 159 -3.33 -16.59 5.87
N THR A 160 -3.86 -17.12 4.78
CA THR A 160 -4.32 -16.33 3.64
C THR A 160 -5.81 -16.03 3.78
N MET A 161 -6.16 -14.76 3.88
CA MET A 161 -7.55 -14.28 3.98
C MET A 161 -8.15 -13.96 2.62
N PHE A 162 -7.33 -13.44 1.72
CA PHE A 162 -7.70 -13.13 0.34
C PHE A 162 -6.48 -13.23 -0.57
N GLU A 163 -6.68 -13.71 -1.77
CA GLU A 163 -5.73 -13.61 -2.89
C GLU A 163 -6.46 -13.40 -4.19
N GLY A 164 -5.86 -12.65 -5.12
CA GLY A 164 -6.50 -12.38 -6.39
C GLY A 164 -5.59 -11.72 -7.42
N VAL A 165 -6.07 -11.76 -8.65
CA VAL A 165 -5.44 -11.16 -9.83
C VAL A 165 -6.46 -10.26 -10.52
N ARG A 166 -6.05 -9.05 -10.91
CA ARG A 166 -6.86 -8.12 -11.68
C ARG A 166 -6.07 -7.65 -12.90
N SER A 167 -6.66 -7.83 -14.08
CA SER A 167 -6.06 -7.39 -15.34
C SER A 167 -6.44 -5.95 -15.67
N PHE A 168 -5.50 -5.20 -16.22
CA PHE A 168 -5.66 -3.85 -16.74
C PHE A 168 -5.22 -3.83 -18.19
N ASP A 169 -6.14 -3.46 -19.09
CA ASP A 169 -5.91 -3.38 -20.52
C ASP A 169 -6.09 -1.93 -21.01
N TYR A 170 -5.06 -1.40 -21.66
CA TYR A 170 -5.03 -0.07 -22.27
C TYR A 170 -4.96 -0.14 -23.80
N GLY A 171 -5.21 -1.32 -24.38
CA GLY A 171 -5.18 -1.57 -25.82
C GLY A 171 -3.78 -1.76 -26.40
N HIS A 172 -2.83 -0.90 -26.05
CA HIS A 172 -1.42 -0.98 -26.47
C HIS A 172 -0.48 -1.56 -25.39
N PHE A 173 -0.99 -1.72 -24.19
CA PHE A 173 -0.27 -2.25 -23.04
C PHE A 173 -1.28 -2.88 -22.07
N SER A 174 -1.00 -4.08 -21.61
CA SER A 174 -1.77 -4.75 -20.57
C SER A 174 -0.85 -5.28 -19.48
N TYR A 175 -1.35 -5.34 -18.25
CA TYR A 175 -0.64 -5.93 -17.13
C TYR A 175 -1.62 -6.52 -16.11
N GLU A 176 -1.11 -7.37 -15.27
CA GLU A 176 -1.83 -7.92 -14.13
C GLU A 176 -1.36 -7.27 -12.83
N ARG A 177 -2.30 -7.02 -11.95
CA ARG A 177 -2.06 -6.63 -10.56
C ARG A 177 -2.40 -7.82 -9.66
N TYR A 178 -1.45 -8.23 -8.86
CA TYR A 178 -1.57 -9.29 -7.87
C TYR A 178 -1.87 -8.70 -6.50
N MET A 179 -2.67 -9.40 -5.70
CA MET A 179 -2.94 -9.01 -4.32
C MET A 179 -3.01 -10.23 -3.41
N ILE A 180 -2.39 -10.12 -2.23
CA ILE A 180 -2.52 -11.07 -1.13
C ILE A 180 -2.84 -10.30 0.14
N ILE A 181 -3.79 -10.81 0.92
CA ILE A 181 -4.12 -10.32 2.27
C ILE A 181 -4.06 -11.53 3.20
N GLY A 182 -3.32 -11.41 4.30
CA GLY A 182 -3.15 -12.51 5.23
C GLY A 182 -2.41 -12.12 6.49
N ARG A 183 -1.97 -13.12 7.25
CA ARG A 183 -1.02 -13.01 8.37
C ARG A 183 0.24 -13.79 8.05
N LYS A 184 1.36 -13.26 8.52
CA LYS A 184 2.67 -13.92 8.37
C LYS A 184 2.79 -15.18 9.21
#